data_99306e60dfe7ff8f18ba375603c94dcd
#
_entry.id   99306e60dfe7ff8f18ba375603c94dcd
#
_cell.length_a   1.000
_cell.length_b   1.000
_cell.length_c   1.000
_cell.angle_alpha   90.00
_cell.angle_beta   90.00
_cell.angle_gamma   90.00
#
_symmetry.space_group_name_H-M   'P 1'
#
loop_
_entity.id
_entity.type
_entity.pdbx_description
1 polymer ?
#
loop_
_entity_poly.entity_id
_entity_poly.type
_entity_poly.pdbx_seq_one_letter_code
_entity_poly.pdbx_strand_id
1 'polypeptide(L)'
;MRAAGRGSIVTIGAAGAARAGKATAAYAASKSAVLRLTESLADELKGQGVRANCVLPGTIDTPPNRADMPKADTSRWVSPAQVAEVILFLLSDAASGVTGTAVPVTGRS
;
A
#
# COMPACT_ATOMS: atom_id res chain seq x y z
N MET A 1 -15.32 -7.47 11.98
CA MET A 1 -14.74 -8.47 11.09
C MET A 1 -14.53 -9.82 11.77
N ARG A 2 -13.87 -9.85 12.90
CA ARG A 2 -13.60 -11.13 13.60
C ARG A 2 -14.89 -11.89 13.95
N ALA A 3 -15.87 -11.19 14.49
CA ALA A 3 -17.15 -11.82 14.86
C ALA A 3 -17.93 -12.35 13.66
N ALA A 4 -17.80 -11.72 12.50
CA ALA A 4 -18.46 -12.15 11.27
C ALA A 4 -17.72 -13.29 10.56
N GLY A 5 -16.47 -13.59 10.94
CA GLY A 5 -15.63 -14.60 10.29
C GLY A 5 -15.18 -14.20 8.90
N ARG A 6 -15.23 -12.91 8.56
CA ARG A 6 -14.77 -12.38 7.28
C ARG A 6 -14.42 -10.91 7.37
N GLY A 7 -13.57 -10.46 6.49
CA GLY A 7 -13.18 -9.07 6.38
C GLY A 7 -11.91 -8.92 5.57
N SER A 8 -11.65 -7.70 5.14
CA SER A 8 -10.43 -7.37 4.43
C SER A 8 -9.96 -5.98 4.86
N ILE A 9 -8.69 -5.89 5.23
CA ILE A 9 -8.04 -4.66 5.63
C ILE A 9 -6.96 -4.36 4.59
N VAL A 10 -6.92 -3.13 4.10
CA VAL A 10 -5.86 -2.65 3.23
C VAL A 10 -5.20 -1.45 3.89
N THR A 11 -3.90 -1.54 4.09
CA THR A 11 -3.09 -0.44 4.61
C THR A 11 -2.29 0.19 3.48
N ILE A 12 -1.88 1.43 3.66
CA ILE A 12 -1.12 2.16 2.66
C ILE A 12 0.28 2.43 3.20
N GLY A 13 1.26 1.79 2.59
CA GLY A 13 2.66 2.07 2.82
C GLY A 13 3.22 3.03 1.78
N ALA A 14 4.46 2.84 1.39
CA ALA A 14 5.09 3.57 0.30
C ALA A 14 6.18 2.72 -0.33
N ALA A 15 6.27 2.73 -1.66
CA ALA A 15 7.30 1.96 -2.37
C ALA A 15 8.72 2.41 -1.97
N GLY A 16 8.91 3.71 -1.75
CA GLY A 16 10.19 4.26 -1.30
C GLY A 16 10.62 3.84 0.10
N ALA A 17 9.71 3.28 0.91
CA ALA A 17 10.03 2.79 2.24
C ALA A 17 10.76 1.44 2.22
N ALA A 18 10.85 0.77 1.09
CA ALA A 18 11.65 -0.44 0.94
C ALA A 18 13.14 -0.15 1.18
N ARG A 19 13.54 1.12 0.99
CA ARG A 19 14.90 1.59 1.16
C ARG A 19 14.88 3.07 1.54
N ALA A 20 15.56 3.44 2.63
CA ALA A 20 15.63 4.83 3.05
C ALA A 20 16.70 5.59 2.28
N GLY A 21 16.34 6.77 1.81
CA GLY A 21 17.28 7.70 1.19
C GLY A 21 17.64 8.83 2.13
N LYS A 22 18.37 9.81 1.60
CA LYS A 22 18.77 11.00 2.36
C LYS A 22 17.54 11.78 2.85
N ALA A 23 17.55 12.20 4.10
CA ALA A 23 16.50 13.02 4.73
C ALA A 23 15.10 12.39 4.76
N THR A 24 15.00 11.06 4.67
CA THR A 24 13.70 10.36 4.67
C THR A 24 13.55 9.39 5.84
N ALA A 25 14.40 9.47 6.86
CA ALA A 25 14.44 8.45 7.91
C ALA A 25 13.10 8.26 8.63
N ALA A 26 12.48 9.35 9.11
CA ALA A 26 11.22 9.26 9.85
C ALA A 26 10.08 8.77 8.96
N TYR A 27 10.00 9.28 7.73
CA TYR A 27 8.98 8.85 6.77
C TYR A 27 9.15 7.38 6.40
N ALA A 28 10.36 6.97 6.02
CA ALA A 28 10.64 5.59 5.64
C ALA A 28 10.38 4.63 6.80
N ALA A 29 10.79 5.00 8.02
CA ALA A 29 10.56 4.19 9.21
C ALA A 29 9.06 4.01 9.50
N SER A 30 8.27 5.10 9.44
CA SER A 30 6.84 5.03 9.71
C SER A 30 6.10 4.18 8.66
N LYS A 31 6.45 4.33 7.39
CA LYS A 31 5.82 3.54 6.31
C LYS A 31 6.26 2.08 6.31
N SER A 32 7.49 1.80 6.70
CA SER A 32 7.97 0.43 6.90
C SER A 32 7.26 -0.24 8.08
N ALA A 33 7.00 0.50 9.15
CA ALA A 33 6.24 0.00 10.29
C ALA A 33 4.82 -0.40 9.89
N VAL A 34 4.17 0.34 9.00
CA VAL A 34 2.84 -0.01 8.47
C VAL A 34 2.87 -1.39 7.80
N LEU A 35 3.89 -1.69 7.00
CA LEU A 35 4.02 -2.99 6.35
C LEU A 35 4.19 -4.12 7.39
N ARG A 36 5.08 -3.93 8.36
CA ARG A 36 5.30 -4.96 9.40
C ARG A 36 4.05 -5.17 10.26
N LEU A 37 3.35 -4.11 10.61
CA LEU A 37 2.07 -4.20 11.30
C LEU A 37 1.05 -5.01 10.48
N THR A 38 0.97 -4.76 9.19
CA THR A 38 0.05 -5.46 8.29
C THR A 38 0.37 -6.96 8.24
N GLU A 39 1.63 -7.32 8.13
CA GLU A 39 2.06 -8.72 8.14
C GLU A 39 1.64 -9.42 9.44
N SER A 40 1.86 -8.75 10.57
CA SER A 40 1.48 -9.28 11.88
C SER A 40 -0.04 -9.46 12.01
N LEU A 41 -0.81 -8.45 11.58
CA LEU A 41 -2.27 -8.55 11.57
C LEU A 41 -2.76 -9.69 10.69
N ALA A 42 -2.18 -9.87 9.52
CA ALA A 42 -2.56 -10.95 8.62
C ALA A 42 -2.37 -12.31 9.29
N ASP A 43 -1.25 -12.49 9.95
CA ASP A 43 -0.95 -13.75 10.63
C ASP A 43 -1.89 -14.00 11.82
N GLU A 44 -2.16 -12.96 12.61
CA GLU A 44 -3.07 -13.05 13.75
C GLU A 44 -4.52 -13.36 13.34
N LEU A 45 -4.96 -12.82 12.22
CA LEU A 45 -6.38 -12.84 11.83
C LEU A 45 -6.75 -13.89 10.81
N LYS A 46 -5.76 -14.57 10.21
CA LYS A 46 -6.01 -15.55 9.15
C LYS A 46 -6.97 -16.67 9.56
N GLY A 47 -6.85 -17.15 10.79
CA GLY A 47 -7.74 -18.18 11.32
C GLY A 47 -9.16 -17.71 11.60
N GLN A 48 -9.42 -16.41 11.49
CA GLN A 48 -10.72 -15.78 11.73
C GLN A 48 -11.36 -15.27 10.43
N GLY A 49 -10.81 -15.65 9.29
CA GLY A 49 -11.33 -15.27 7.98
C GLY A 49 -11.11 -13.81 7.62
N VAL A 50 -10.21 -13.12 8.29
CA VAL A 50 -9.90 -11.70 8.02
C VAL A 50 -8.54 -11.61 7.34
N ARG A 51 -8.50 -10.89 6.23
CA ARG A 51 -7.30 -10.65 5.44
C ARG A 51 -6.75 -9.25 5.69
N ALA A 52 -5.44 -9.10 5.61
CA ALA A 52 -4.78 -7.81 5.72
C ALA A 52 -3.63 -7.74 4.72
N ASN A 53 -3.65 -6.73 3.88
CA ASN A 53 -2.64 -6.51 2.84
C ASN A 53 -2.22 -5.05 2.82
N CYS A 54 -1.04 -4.79 2.32
CA CYS A 54 -0.48 -3.45 2.22
C CYS A 54 -0.27 -3.07 0.74
N VAL A 55 -0.65 -1.86 0.39
CA VAL A 55 -0.35 -1.29 -0.92
C VAL A 55 0.82 -0.33 -0.79
N LEU A 56 1.79 -0.44 -1.68
CA LEU A 56 2.99 0.40 -1.69
C LEU A 56 2.97 1.29 -2.93
N PRO A 57 2.32 2.45 -2.88
CA PRO A 57 2.31 3.36 -4.03
C PRO A 57 3.70 3.95 -4.28
N GLY A 58 4.03 4.15 -5.55
CA GLY A 58 5.11 5.05 -5.94
C GLY A 58 4.64 6.50 -5.83
N THR A 59 5.25 7.39 -6.61
CA THR A 59 4.79 8.77 -6.65
C THR A 59 3.43 8.83 -7.34
N ILE A 60 2.42 9.27 -6.60
CA ILE A 60 1.05 9.39 -7.12
C ILE A 60 0.92 10.74 -7.81
N ASP A 61 0.34 10.75 -8.99
CA ASP A 61 0.10 11.96 -9.75
C ASP A 61 -1.01 12.78 -9.10
N THR A 62 -0.61 13.74 -8.26
CA THR A 62 -1.49 14.64 -7.53
C THR A 62 -1.00 16.07 -7.67
N PRO A 63 -1.89 17.08 -7.51
CA PRO A 63 -1.47 18.48 -7.54
C PRO A 63 -0.33 18.81 -6.55
N PRO A 64 -0.37 18.37 -5.27
CA PRO A 64 0.74 18.62 -4.36
C PRO A 64 2.07 18.03 -4.84
N ASN A 65 2.07 16.80 -5.36
CA ASN A 65 3.31 16.16 -5.85
C ASN A 65 3.83 16.89 -7.09
N ARG A 66 2.96 17.35 -7.97
CA ARG A 66 3.37 18.15 -9.14
C ARG A 66 3.97 19.49 -8.71
N ALA A 67 3.41 20.13 -7.69
CA ALA A 67 3.93 21.38 -7.14
C ALA A 67 5.31 21.20 -6.49
N ASP A 68 5.50 20.08 -5.77
CA ASP A 68 6.76 19.78 -5.09
C ASP A 68 7.88 19.37 -6.07
N MET A 69 7.51 18.79 -7.20
CA MET A 69 8.45 18.28 -8.20
C MET A 69 8.13 18.79 -9.60
N PRO A 70 8.23 20.13 -9.82
CA PRO A 70 7.76 20.75 -11.08
C PRO A 70 8.56 20.32 -12.32
N LYS A 71 9.76 19.75 -12.13
CA LYS A 71 10.61 19.34 -13.24
C LYS A 71 10.58 17.81 -13.47
N ALA A 72 9.79 17.07 -12.71
CA ALA A 72 9.73 15.63 -12.84
C ALA A 72 8.92 15.21 -14.07
N ASP A 73 9.29 14.05 -14.62
CA ASP A 73 8.51 13.41 -15.70
C ASP A 73 7.32 12.68 -15.06
N THR A 74 6.17 13.36 -15.03
CA THR A 74 4.95 12.83 -14.40
C THR A 74 4.31 11.69 -15.18
N SER A 75 4.72 11.47 -16.44
CA SER A 75 4.17 10.38 -17.25
C SER A 75 4.49 8.98 -16.70
N ARG A 76 5.49 8.90 -15.82
CA ARG A 76 5.91 7.64 -15.19
C ARG A 76 5.26 7.42 -13.82
N TRP A 77 4.55 8.40 -13.30
CA TRP A 77 3.89 8.31 -12.01
C TRP A 77 2.63 7.45 -12.07
N VAL A 78 2.22 6.95 -10.93
CA VAL A 78 0.97 6.20 -10.82
C VAL A 78 -0.20 7.16 -10.65
N SER A 79 -1.33 6.85 -11.27
CA SER A 79 -2.55 7.65 -11.09
C SER A 79 -3.27 7.26 -9.80
N PRO A 80 -4.04 8.17 -9.19
CA PRO A 80 -4.92 7.81 -8.07
C PRO A 80 -5.88 6.67 -8.41
N ALA A 81 -6.40 6.63 -9.63
CA ALA A 81 -7.30 5.56 -10.08
C ALA A 81 -6.62 4.19 -10.09
N GLN A 82 -5.36 4.11 -10.52
CA GLN A 82 -4.61 2.87 -10.52
C GLN A 82 -4.42 2.33 -9.10
N VAL A 83 -4.12 3.20 -8.15
CA VAL A 83 -3.98 2.82 -6.74
C VAL A 83 -5.33 2.35 -6.20
N ALA A 84 -6.40 3.08 -6.48
CA ALA A 84 -7.74 2.75 -6.01
C ALA A 84 -8.22 1.39 -6.54
N GLU A 85 -7.93 1.06 -7.80
CA GLU A 85 -8.31 -0.22 -8.38
C GLU A 85 -7.62 -1.40 -7.69
N VAL A 86 -6.37 -1.26 -7.33
CA VAL A 86 -5.66 -2.30 -6.58
C VAL A 86 -6.26 -2.47 -5.19
N ILE A 87 -6.58 -1.37 -4.51
CA ILE A 87 -7.23 -1.42 -3.20
C ILE A 87 -8.59 -2.14 -3.31
N LEU A 88 -9.40 -1.80 -4.30
CA LEU A 88 -10.69 -2.45 -4.53
C LEU A 88 -10.54 -3.94 -4.79
N PHE A 89 -9.55 -4.34 -5.56
CA PHE A 89 -9.26 -5.76 -5.80
C PHE A 89 -8.95 -6.48 -4.48
N LEU A 90 -8.07 -5.92 -3.67
CA LEU A 90 -7.68 -6.52 -2.39
C LEU A 90 -8.83 -6.61 -1.40
N LEU A 91 -9.79 -5.68 -1.47
CA LEU A 91 -10.99 -5.69 -0.64
C LEU A 91 -12.07 -6.65 -1.14
N SER A 92 -11.96 -7.13 -2.37
CA SER A 92 -12.97 -7.96 -3.01
C SER A 92 -12.76 -9.45 -2.78
N ASP A 93 -13.77 -10.24 -3.05
CA ASP A 93 -13.71 -11.70 -2.98
C ASP A 93 -12.75 -12.29 -4.02
N ALA A 94 -12.46 -11.56 -5.10
CA ALA A 94 -11.46 -11.97 -6.08
C ALA A 94 -10.06 -12.15 -5.45
N ALA A 95 -9.79 -11.45 -4.35
CA ALA A 95 -8.55 -11.56 -3.60
C ALA A 95 -8.68 -12.47 -2.36
N SER A 96 -9.64 -13.36 -2.32
CA SER A 96 -9.94 -14.19 -1.15
C SER A 96 -8.77 -15.05 -0.66
N GLY A 97 -7.84 -15.39 -1.55
CA GLY A 97 -6.64 -16.15 -1.20
C GLY A 97 -5.43 -15.27 -0.90
N VAL A 98 -5.57 -13.94 -0.85
CA VAL A 98 -4.46 -12.99 -0.70
C VAL A 98 -4.48 -12.37 0.69
N THR A 99 -3.45 -12.62 1.48
CA THR A 99 -3.27 -11.97 2.78
C THR A 99 -1.79 -11.90 3.14
N GLY A 100 -1.40 -10.89 3.91
CA GLY A 100 -0.02 -10.71 4.35
C GLY A 100 0.94 -10.23 3.27
N THR A 101 0.43 -9.72 2.16
CA THR A 101 1.27 -9.28 1.05
C THR A 101 1.44 -7.76 1.01
N ALA A 102 2.53 -7.35 0.39
CA ALA A 102 2.78 -5.97 0.01
C ALA A 102 2.75 -5.87 -1.51
N VAL A 103 1.90 -5.01 -2.05
CA VAL A 103 1.70 -4.86 -3.48
C VAL A 103 2.24 -3.51 -3.94
N PRO A 104 3.38 -3.47 -4.63
CA PRO A 104 3.85 -2.22 -5.23
C PRO A 104 2.93 -1.77 -6.36
N VAL A 105 2.56 -0.49 -6.32
CA VAL A 105 1.75 0.14 -7.37
C VAL A 105 2.48 1.41 -7.78
N THR A 106 3.39 1.29 -8.70
CA THR A 106 4.38 2.33 -8.98
C THR A 106 4.23 2.97 -10.36
N GLY A 107 3.25 2.53 -11.14
CA GLY A 107 3.13 2.98 -12.52
C GLY A 107 4.31 2.45 -13.35
N ARG A 108 5.08 3.37 -13.90
CA ARG A 108 6.28 3.04 -14.66
C ARG A 108 7.57 3.60 -14.04
N SER A 109 7.46 4.00 -12.80
CA SER A 109 8.63 4.54 -12.09
C SER A 109 9.37 3.50 -11.25
#